data_0528c39ab41556f96deb1adffc427fe3
#
_entry.id   0528c39ab41556f96deb1adffc427fe3
#
_cell.length_a   1.000
_cell.length_b   1.000
_cell.length_c   1.000
_cell.angle_alpha   90.00
_cell.angle_beta   90.00
_cell.angle_gamma   90.00
#
_symmetry.space_group_name_H-M   'P 1'
#
loop_
_entity.id
_entity.type
_entity.pdbx_description
1 polymer ?
#
loop_
_entity_poly.entity_id
_entity_poly.type
_entity_poly.pdbx_seq_one_letter_code
_entity_poly.pdbx_strand_id
1 'polypeptide(L)'
;MYGGVIYPRILDELIPNWFEHAPIQRWVVRRSTMLLSDTGALNIDYRSNAWGQAPYNGATAYRPDFDNWLAQQAVAAGAELICSTTVTGLLRDAQGRINGITTDRPDGDLTASVVIACDGVNSFIAKDAGLYASVDASNYTLGVKETLSLPKSVIDERFGVRDNQGVDIEILGGTSGVNGGGFIYTNLDTIALGVVLKLPKLSAQKKRPEEIIAELKRHP
;
A
#
# COMPACT_ATOMS: atom_id res chain seq x y z
N MET A 1 6.26 -5.50 -3.08
CA MET A 1 5.07 -4.64 -3.20
C MET A 1 3.93 -5.22 -2.37
N TYR A 2 3.22 -4.40 -1.63
CA TYR A 2 2.12 -4.87 -0.80
C TYR A 2 0.80 -4.56 -1.51
N GLY A 3 -0.17 -5.48 -1.50
CA GLY A 3 -1.56 -5.17 -1.73
C GLY A 3 -2.07 -4.25 -0.62
N GLY A 4 -3.23 -3.66 -0.78
CA GLY A 4 -3.77 -2.76 0.23
C GLY A 4 -5.18 -2.33 -0.07
N VAL A 5 -5.65 -1.42 0.75
CA VAL A 5 -6.90 -0.70 0.52
C VAL A 5 -6.59 0.53 -0.33
N ILE A 6 -7.35 0.70 -1.40
CA ILE A 6 -7.29 1.83 -2.31
C ILE A 6 -8.45 2.77 -2.01
N TYR A 7 -8.19 4.07 -1.97
CA TYR A 7 -9.20 5.11 -1.88
C TYR A 7 -9.36 5.77 -3.25
N PRO A 8 -10.42 5.45 -3.99
CA PRO A 8 -10.45 5.66 -5.44
C PRO A 8 -10.90 7.04 -5.88
N ARG A 9 -11.17 7.98 -4.99
CA ARG A 9 -11.75 9.28 -5.32
C ARG A 9 -11.11 9.98 -6.53
N ILE A 10 -9.77 9.95 -6.60
CA ILE A 10 -9.06 10.58 -7.72
C ILE A 10 -9.25 9.79 -9.03
N LEU A 11 -9.46 8.49 -8.95
CA LEU A 11 -9.69 7.67 -10.14
C LEU A 11 -11.04 7.99 -10.78
N ASP A 12 -12.06 8.36 -9.99
CA ASP A 12 -13.36 8.77 -10.50
C ASP A 12 -13.26 10.03 -11.37
N GLU A 13 -12.26 10.89 -11.11
CA GLU A 13 -11.99 12.11 -11.87
C GLU A 13 -11.13 11.83 -13.11
N LEU A 14 -10.18 10.90 -13.02
CA LEU A 14 -9.17 10.68 -14.06
C LEU A 14 -9.58 9.63 -15.10
N ILE A 15 -10.30 8.58 -14.68
CA ILE A 15 -10.58 7.42 -15.53
C ILE A 15 -12.09 7.11 -15.43
N PRO A 16 -12.91 7.55 -16.40
CA PRO A 16 -14.34 7.26 -16.38
C PRO A 16 -14.62 5.75 -16.26
N ASN A 17 -15.53 5.37 -15.37
CA ASN A 17 -15.93 3.98 -15.12
C ASN A 17 -14.77 3.01 -14.81
N TRP A 18 -13.71 3.51 -14.24
CA TRP A 18 -12.49 2.73 -13.90
C TRP A 18 -12.83 1.42 -13.14
N PHE A 19 -13.86 1.45 -12.31
CA PHE A 19 -14.28 0.33 -11.46
C PHE A 19 -14.83 -0.88 -12.23
N GLU A 20 -15.20 -0.71 -13.50
CA GLU A 20 -15.67 -1.81 -14.36
C GLU A 20 -14.51 -2.67 -14.88
N HIS A 21 -13.29 -2.11 -14.92
CA HIS A 21 -12.13 -2.71 -15.58
C HIS A 21 -10.91 -2.88 -14.66
N ALA A 22 -10.87 -2.17 -13.53
CA ALA A 22 -9.76 -2.28 -12.60
C ALA A 22 -9.76 -3.64 -11.86
N PRO A 23 -8.59 -4.24 -11.62
CA PRO A 23 -8.47 -5.52 -10.94
C PRO A 23 -8.69 -5.40 -9.43
N ILE A 24 -9.92 -5.05 -9.05
CA ILE A 24 -10.33 -4.91 -7.66
C ILE A 24 -10.70 -6.29 -7.09
N GLN A 25 -10.35 -6.53 -5.85
CA GLN A 25 -10.68 -7.73 -5.13
C GLN A 25 -12.05 -7.61 -4.44
N ARG A 26 -12.23 -6.59 -3.59
CA ARG A 26 -13.49 -6.35 -2.87
C ARG A 26 -13.71 -4.86 -2.64
N TRP A 27 -14.97 -4.44 -2.57
CA TRP A 27 -15.38 -3.11 -2.14
C TRP A 27 -15.47 -3.06 -0.62
N VAL A 28 -14.75 -2.15 0.02
CA VAL A 28 -14.75 -2.03 1.48
C VAL A 28 -16.05 -1.36 1.93
N VAL A 29 -16.97 -2.18 2.45
CA VAL A 29 -18.26 -1.74 3.00
C VAL A 29 -18.29 -1.72 4.53
N ARG A 30 -17.25 -2.29 5.15
CA ARG A 30 -17.14 -2.42 6.60
C ARG A 30 -15.72 -2.08 7.05
N ARG A 31 -15.63 -1.22 8.05
CA ARG A 31 -14.39 -0.86 8.72
C ARG A 31 -14.51 -1.11 10.20
N SER A 32 -13.46 -1.67 10.77
CA SER A 32 -13.35 -1.90 12.20
C SER A 32 -12.06 -1.31 12.73
N THR A 33 -12.11 -0.77 13.95
CA THR A 33 -10.93 -0.50 14.75
C THR A 33 -10.97 -1.40 15.98
N MET A 34 -9.96 -2.24 16.12
CA MET A 34 -9.85 -3.25 17.16
C MET A 34 -8.74 -2.88 18.13
N LEU A 35 -9.06 -2.73 19.41
CA LEU A 35 -8.09 -2.50 20.47
C LEU A 35 -7.85 -3.82 21.19
N LEU A 36 -6.63 -4.35 21.12
CA LEU A 36 -6.25 -5.61 21.73
C LEU A 36 -5.58 -5.41 23.10
N SER A 37 -6.02 -6.20 24.08
CA SER A 37 -5.28 -6.52 25.30
C SER A 37 -4.68 -7.92 25.16
N ASP A 38 -4.02 -8.44 26.17
CA ASP A 38 -3.40 -9.78 26.13
C ASP A 38 -4.42 -10.91 25.95
N THR A 39 -5.67 -10.72 26.41
CA THR A 39 -6.70 -11.78 26.48
C THR A 39 -8.05 -11.34 25.94
N GLY A 40 -8.15 -10.17 25.35
CA GLY A 40 -9.45 -9.65 24.89
C GLY A 40 -9.31 -8.57 23.85
N ALA A 41 -10.43 -8.23 23.23
CA ALA A 41 -10.52 -7.19 22.21
C ALA A 41 -11.75 -6.30 22.43
N LEU A 42 -11.56 -4.99 22.28
CA LEU A 42 -12.65 -4.05 22.07
C LEU A 42 -12.69 -3.74 20.56
N ASN A 43 -13.85 -3.90 19.95
CA ASN A 43 -14.03 -3.64 18.55
C ASN A 43 -15.07 -2.53 18.32
N ILE A 44 -14.68 -1.50 17.58
CA ILE A 44 -15.57 -0.46 17.08
C ILE A 44 -15.78 -0.75 15.60
N ASP A 45 -17.00 -1.06 15.22
CA ASP A 45 -17.36 -1.55 13.90
C ASP A 45 -18.35 -0.60 13.22
N TYR A 46 -18.05 -0.28 11.96
CA TYR A 46 -18.92 0.54 11.13
C TYR A 46 -19.15 -0.13 9.78
N ARG A 47 -20.42 -0.27 9.40
CA ARG A 47 -20.83 -0.81 8.12
C ARG A 47 -21.74 0.15 7.38
N SER A 48 -21.50 0.34 6.09
CA SER A 48 -22.35 1.11 5.20
C SER A 48 -22.54 0.40 3.87
N ASN A 49 -23.78 0.08 3.52
CA ASN A 49 -24.09 -0.49 2.22
C ASN A 49 -23.88 0.51 1.07
N ALA A 50 -23.98 1.82 1.36
CA ALA A 50 -23.68 2.86 0.37
C ALA A 50 -22.22 2.86 -0.10
N TRP A 51 -21.31 2.38 0.73
CA TRP A 51 -19.89 2.27 0.36
C TRP A 51 -19.60 1.20 -0.70
N GLY A 52 -20.56 0.30 -0.93
CA GLY A 52 -20.49 -0.73 -1.98
C GLY A 52 -21.12 -0.31 -3.30
N GLN A 53 -21.39 0.98 -3.47
CA GLN A 53 -21.95 1.58 -4.68
C GLN A 53 -21.11 2.79 -5.11
N ALA A 54 -21.14 3.11 -6.40
CA ALA A 54 -20.45 4.29 -6.89
C ALA A 54 -21.07 5.59 -6.35
N PRO A 55 -20.29 6.60 -5.96
CA PRO A 55 -18.84 6.58 -5.86
C PRO A 55 -18.34 5.69 -4.70
N TYR A 56 -17.47 4.74 -4.99
CA TYR A 56 -17.00 3.77 -4.00
C TYR A 56 -16.10 4.41 -2.95
N ASN A 57 -16.26 4.00 -1.68
CA ASN A 57 -15.45 4.53 -0.58
C ASN A 57 -14.02 3.96 -0.57
N GLY A 58 -13.88 2.68 -0.86
CA GLY A 58 -12.58 2.01 -0.89
C GLY A 58 -12.68 0.61 -1.46
N ALA A 59 -11.55 0.11 -1.91
CA ALA A 59 -11.44 -1.22 -2.48
C ALA A 59 -10.16 -1.91 -2.03
N THR A 60 -10.18 -3.24 -1.93
CA THR A 60 -8.96 -4.02 -1.78
C THR A 60 -8.45 -4.46 -3.14
N ALA A 61 -7.13 -4.48 -3.30
CA ALA A 61 -6.48 -4.89 -4.54
C ALA A 61 -5.10 -5.50 -4.29
N TYR A 62 -4.65 -6.32 -5.21
CA TYR A 62 -3.24 -6.68 -5.30
C TYR A 62 -2.49 -5.62 -6.09
N ARG A 63 -1.47 -5.01 -5.47
CA ARG A 63 -0.70 -3.94 -6.09
C ARG A 63 -0.04 -4.32 -7.41
N PRO A 64 0.52 -5.52 -7.59
CA PRO A 64 1.08 -5.89 -8.89
C PRO A 64 0.05 -5.79 -10.03
N ASP A 65 -1.16 -6.30 -9.82
CA ASP A 65 -2.20 -6.27 -10.83
C ASP A 65 -2.73 -4.86 -11.04
N PHE A 66 -3.01 -4.16 -9.95
CA PHE A 66 -3.53 -2.80 -10.00
C PHE A 66 -2.53 -1.80 -10.58
N ASP A 67 -1.26 -1.89 -10.18
CA ASP A 67 -0.20 -1.01 -10.67
C ASP A 67 0.04 -1.23 -12.18
N ASN A 68 0.01 -2.48 -12.63
CA ASN A 68 0.11 -2.80 -14.06
C ASN A 68 -1.09 -2.24 -14.84
N TRP A 69 -2.32 -2.45 -14.35
CA TRP A 69 -3.52 -1.90 -14.96
C TRP A 69 -3.44 -0.37 -15.05
N LEU A 70 -3.05 0.31 -13.98
CA LEU A 70 -2.92 1.78 -13.94
C LEU A 70 -1.84 2.28 -14.92
N ALA A 71 -0.71 1.57 -15.02
CA ALA A 71 0.33 1.87 -15.98
C ALA A 71 -0.18 1.76 -17.43
N GLN A 72 -1.00 0.74 -17.73
CA GLN A 72 -1.62 0.61 -19.06
C GLN A 72 -2.62 1.75 -19.35
N GLN A 73 -3.33 2.26 -18.34
CA GLN A 73 -4.16 3.46 -18.52
C GLN A 73 -3.32 4.69 -18.89
N ALA A 74 -2.16 4.85 -18.25
CA ALA A 74 -1.23 5.94 -18.60
C ALA A 74 -0.69 5.79 -20.03
N VAL A 75 -0.33 4.58 -20.44
CA VAL A 75 0.11 4.29 -21.83
C VAL A 75 -1.01 4.59 -22.83
N ALA A 76 -2.24 4.19 -22.54
CA ALA A 76 -3.40 4.49 -23.37
C ALA A 76 -3.67 6.00 -23.48
N ALA A 77 -3.29 6.77 -22.47
CA ALA A 77 -3.36 8.24 -22.48
C ALA A 77 -2.14 8.91 -23.17
N GLY A 78 -1.20 8.13 -23.72
CA GLY A 78 -0.05 8.63 -24.48
C GLY A 78 1.27 8.71 -23.71
N ALA A 79 1.35 8.15 -22.50
CA ALA A 79 2.63 8.05 -21.79
C ALA A 79 3.49 6.90 -22.35
N GLU A 80 4.80 7.09 -22.36
CA GLU A 80 5.74 5.99 -22.62
C GLU A 80 6.12 5.29 -21.32
N LEU A 81 6.00 3.97 -21.31
CA LEU A 81 6.40 3.12 -20.19
C LEU A 81 7.72 2.41 -20.55
N ILE A 82 8.81 2.82 -19.90
CA ILE A 82 10.13 2.22 -20.09
C ILE A 82 10.45 1.34 -18.88
N CYS A 83 10.29 0.04 -19.04
CA CYS A 83 10.56 -0.96 -18.03
C CYS A 83 12.04 -1.40 -18.01
N SER A 84 12.46 -2.05 -16.90
CA SER A 84 13.81 -2.61 -16.73
C SER A 84 14.92 -1.58 -16.98
N THR A 85 14.68 -0.34 -16.60
CA THR A 85 15.60 0.80 -16.75
C THR A 85 15.74 1.51 -15.42
N THR A 86 16.97 1.65 -14.95
CA THR A 86 17.25 2.33 -13.68
C THR A 86 17.67 3.76 -13.95
N VAL A 87 16.99 4.72 -13.34
CA VAL A 87 17.45 6.10 -13.32
C VAL A 87 18.63 6.19 -12.34
N THR A 88 19.78 6.63 -12.84
CA THR A 88 21.04 6.67 -12.09
C THR A 88 21.42 8.06 -11.59
N GLY A 89 20.79 9.11 -12.13
CA GLY A 89 21.06 10.49 -11.72
C GLY A 89 20.23 11.50 -12.50
N LEU A 90 20.60 12.78 -12.34
CA LEU A 90 19.91 13.92 -12.93
C LEU A 90 20.82 14.65 -13.93
N LEU A 91 20.27 15.01 -15.08
CA LEU A 91 20.88 15.94 -16.02
C LEU A 91 20.61 17.37 -15.54
N ARG A 92 21.61 18.25 -15.71
CA ARG A 92 21.52 19.65 -15.35
C ARG A 92 22.01 20.53 -16.51
N ASP A 93 21.30 21.64 -16.72
CA ASP A 93 21.73 22.65 -17.69
C ASP A 93 22.92 23.52 -17.17
N ALA A 94 23.40 24.43 -17.99
CA ALA A 94 24.51 25.32 -17.65
C ALA A 94 24.20 26.25 -16.46
N GLN A 95 22.94 26.42 -16.09
CA GLN A 95 22.48 27.17 -14.93
C GLN A 95 22.24 26.30 -13.70
N GLY A 96 22.51 24.99 -13.79
CA GLY A 96 22.32 24.03 -12.71
C GLY A 96 20.89 23.55 -12.53
N ARG A 97 19.95 23.91 -13.40
CA ARG A 97 18.56 23.48 -13.34
C ARG A 97 18.44 22.05 -13.86
N ILE A 98 17.65 21.22 -13.19
CA ILE A 98 17.36 19.86 -13.64
C ILE A 98 16.58 19.92 -14.96
N ASN A 99 17.11 19.26 -15.99
CA ASN A 99 16.54 19.21 -17.33
C ASN A 99 16.50 17.79 -17.90
N GLY A 100 16.61 16.76 -17.07
CA GLY A 100 16.50 15.38 -17.50
C GLY A 100 17.07 14.40 -16.48
N ILE A 101 17.23 13.17 -16.94
CA ILE A 101 17.71 12.03 -16.16
C ILE A 101 18.80 11.27 -16.91
N THR A 102 19.72 10.66 -16.18
CA THR A 102 20.62 9.63 -16.69
C THR A 102 20.10 8.25 -16.33
N THR A 103 20.39 7.26 -17.16
CA THR A 103 19.95 5.88 -16.94
C THR A 103 21.10 4.88 -17.05
N ASP A 104 20.83 3.63 -16.67
CA ASP A 104 21.77 2.49 -16.83
C ASP A 104 21.81 1.92 -18.26
N ARG A 105 21.11 2.56 -19.23
CA ARG A 105 21.08 2.13 -20.61
C ARG A 105 22.10 2.89 -21.47
N PRO A 106 22.76 2.23 -22.43
CA PRO A 106 23.52 2.95 -23.44
C PRO A 106 22.62 3.94 -24.20
N ASP A 107 23.07 5.17 -24.33
CA ASP A 107 22.33 6.28 -24.95
C ASP A 107 20.92 6.50 -24.37
N GLY A 108 20.75 6.12 -23.10
CA GLY A 108 19.45 6.14 -22.41
C GLY A 108 19.17 7.42 -21.60
N ASP A 109 19.96 8.46 -21.79
CA ASP A 109 19.72 9.75 -21.15
C ASP A 109 18.50 10.44 -21.77
N LEU A 110 17.60 10.96 -20.93
CA LEU A 110 16.37 11.60 -21.35
C LEU A 110 16.31 13.04 -20.86
N THR A 111 15.97 13.94 -21.76
CA THR A 111 15.75 15.35 -21.41
C THR A 111 14.24 15.62 -21.23
N ALA A 112 13.91 16.48 -20.26
CA ALA A 112 12.55 16.88 -19.96
C ALA A 112 12.50 18.26 -19.33
N SER A 113 11.41 18.97 -19.54
CA SER A 113 11.16 20.27 -18.89
C SER A 113 10.87 20.12 -17.38
N VAL A 114 10.36 18.95 -16.96
CA VAL A 114 10.05 18.63 -15.56
C VAL A 114 10.41 17.17 -15.30
N VAL A 115 11.03 16.90 -14.16
CA VAL A 115 11.29 15.55 -13.65
C VAL A 115 10.52 15.36 -12.35
N ILE A 116 9.71 14.32 -12.26
CA ILE A 116 8.95 13.95 -11.06
C ILE A 116 9.57 12.68 -10.49
N ALA A 117 10.19 12.78 -9.32
CA ALA A 117 10.79 11.64 -8.63
C ALA A 117 9.74 10.90 -7.78
N CYS A 118 9.38 9.68 -8.19
CA CYS A 118 8.50 8.78 -7.45
C CYS A 118 9.26 7.51 -7.01
N ASP A 119 10.50 7.69 -6.53
CA ASP A 119 11.50 6.66 -6.26
C ASP A 119 11.40 6.03 -4.86
N GLY A 120 10.27 6.27 -4.17
CA GLY A 120 9.88 5.59 -2.94
C GLY A 120 10.69 5.98 -1.71
N VAL A 121 10.73 5.12 -0.70
CA VAL A 121 11.33 5.40 0.61
C VAL A 121 12.83 5.67 0.55
N ASN A 122 13.53 5.10 -0.41
CA ASN A 122 14.97 5.33 -0.59
C ASN A 122 15.29 6.70 -1.18
N SER A 123 14.40 7.25 -2.01
CA SER A 123 14.44 8.60 -2.56
C SER A 123 15.82 9.00 -3.10
N PHE A 124 16.45 8.11 -3.89
CA PHE A 124 17.82 8.35 -4.40
C PHE A 124 17.88 9.59 -5.28
N ILE A 125 16.90 9.76 -6.17
CA ILE A 125 16.83 10.89 -7.11
C ILE A 125 16.44 12.18 -6.38
N ALA A 126 15.52 12.12 -5.42
CA ALA A 126 15.19 13.27 -4.59
C ALA A 126 16.38 13.73 -3.73
N LYS A 127 17.23 12.79 -3.26
CA LYS A 127 18.48 13.09 -2.55
C LYS A 127 19.50 13.75 -3.47
N ASP A 128 19.70 13.22 -4.68
CA ASP A 128 20.59 13.82 -5.68
C ASP A 128 20.14 15.24 -6.09
N ALA A 129 18.82 15.46 -6.12
CA ALA A 129 18.26 16.79 -6.36
C ALA A 129 18.42 17.77 -5.20
N GLY A 130 18.87 17.33 -4.01
CA GLY A 130 18.94 18.15 -2.80
C GLY A 130 17.57 18.45 -2.17
N LEU A 131 16.51 17.72 -2.58
CA LEU A 131 15.13 17.91 -2.10
C LEU A 131 14.80 17.06 -0.88
N TYR A 132 15.70 16.19 -0.47
CA TYR A 132 15.44 15.24 0.61
C TYR A 132 16.20 15.66 1.87
N ALA A 133 15.47 16.12 2.88
CA ALA A 133 16.04 16.30 4.22
C ALA A 133 16.34 14.93 4.85
N SER A 134 17.41 14.83 5.65
CA SER A 134 17.68 13.61 6.41
C SER A 134 16.50 13.33 7.35
N VAL A 135 15.96 12.13 7.27
CA VAL A 135 14.86 11.69 8.14
C VAL A 135 15.46 10.84 9.27
N ASP A 136 15.16 11.22 10.51
CA ASP A 136 15.58 10.44 11.67
C ASP A 136 14.97 9.04 11.63
N ALA A 137 15.73 8.03 12.06
CA ALA A 137 15.27 6.64 12.09
C ALA A 137 13.97 6.45 12.90
N SER A 138 13.69 7.33 13.88
CA SER A 138 12.46 7.32 14.66
C SER A 138 11.20 7.59 13.83
N ASN A 139 11.34 8.18 12.66
CA ASN A 139 10.24 8.47 11.75
C ASN A 139 9.91 7.30 10.79
N TYR A 140 10.76 6.27 10.77
CA TYR A 140 10.49 5.10 9.94
C TYR A 140 9.68 4.05 10.68
N THR A 141 8.81 3.40 9.91
CA THR A 141 8.10 2.19 10.31
C THR A 141 8.44 1.05 9.35
N LEU A 142 8.40 -0.16 9.88
CA LEU A 142 8.51 -1.38 9.10
C LEU A 142 7.14 -2.05 9.02
N GLY A 143 6.64 -2.25 7.80
CA GLY A 143 5.43 -3.04 7.55
C GLY A 143 5.81 -4.47 7.14
N VAL A 144 5.19 -5.45 7.77
CA VAL A 144 5.30 -6.87 7.41
C VAL A 144 3.91 -7.45 7.26
N LYS A 145 3.69 -8.22 6.19
CA LYS A 145 2.39 -8.75 5.84
C LYS A 145 2.49 -10.21 5.39
N GLU A 146 1.51 -11.00 5.81
CA GLU A 146 1.20 -12.31 5.24
C GLU A 146 -0.11 -12.26 4.46
N THR A 147 -0.22 -13.10 3.45
CA THR A 147 -1.46 -13.33 2.70
C THR A 147 -1.84 -14.79 2.90
N LEU A 148 -3.02 -15.03 3.45
CA LEU A 148 -3.52 -16.35 3.82
C LEU A 148 -4.65 -16.73 2.88
N SER A 149 -4.53 -17.85 2.18
CA SER A 149 -5.57 -18.40 1.32
C SER A 149 -6.71 -18.98 2.13
N LEU A 150 -7.93 -18.64 1.77
CA LEU A 150 -9.17 -19.19 2.30
C LEU A 150 -10.23 -19.22 1.19
N PRO A 151 -11.10 -20.23 1.14
CA PRO A 151 -12.23 -20.19 0.23
C PRO A 151 -13.07 -18.95 0.41
N LYS A 152 -13.54 -18.36 -0.70
CA LYS A 152 -14.38 -17.14 -0.68
C LYS A 152 -15.57 -17.27 0.28
N SER A 153 -16.26 -18.42 0.28
CA SER A 153 -17.40 -18.66 1.16
C SER A 153 -17.04 -18.61 2.65
N VAL A 154 -15.83 -19.09 3.00
CA VAL A 154 -15.32 -19.03 4.38
C VAL A 154 -15.01 -17.60 4.80
N ILE A 155 -14.44 -16.81 3.87
CA ILE A 155 -14.21 -15.37 4.12
C ILE A 155 -15.55 -14.64 4.29
N ASP A 156 -16.50 -14.90 3.39
CA ASP A 156 -17.80 -14.27 3.42
C ASP A 156 -18.56 -14.56 4.74
N GLU A 157 -18.51 -15.80 5.20
CA GLU A 157 -19.12 -16.21 6.48
C GLU A 157 -18.42 -15.58 7.69
N ARG A 158 -17.09 -15.71 7.77
CA ARG A 158 -16.33 -15.22 8.93
C ARG A 158 -16.38 -13.71 9.10
N PHE A 159 -16.38 -12.97 8.01
CA PHE A 159 -16.39 -11.52 8.04
C PHE A 159 -17.78 -10.90 7.85
N GLY A 160 -18.81 -11.72 7.69
CA GLY A 160 -20.19 -11.27 7.53
C GLY A 160 -20.40 -10.40 6.28
N VAL A 161 -19.75 -10.76 5.19
CA VAL A 161 -19.82 -10.07 3.89
C VAL A 161 -20.38 -11.02 2.83
N ARG A 162 -20.74 -10.48 1.67
CA ARG A 162 -21.28 -11.23 0.54
C ARG A 162 -20.85 -10.57 -0.78
N ASP A 163 -20.99 -11.32 -1.86
CA ASP A 163 -20.65 -10.84 -3.20
C ASP A 163 -19.20 -10.35 -3.28
N ASN A 164 -19.01 -9.09 -3.66
CA ASN A 164 -17.71 -8.41 -3.68
C ASN A 164 -17.53 -7.43 -2.52
N GLN A 165 -18.30 -7.59 -1.43
CA GLN A 165 -18.14 -6.80 -0.22
C GLN A 165 -16.87 -7.21 0.54
N GLY A 166 -16.17 -6.23 1.08
CA GLY A 166 -14.93 -6.40 1.84
C GLY A 166 -14.93 -5.70 3.18
N VAL A 167 -13.99 -6.10 4.00
CA VAL A 167 -13.73 -5.55 5.33
C VAL A 167 -12.29 -5.08 5.42
N ASP A 168 -12.09 -3.96 6.09
CA ASP A 168 -10.80 -3.41 6.48
C ASP A 168 -10.80 -3.22 8.01
N ILE A 169 -9.85 -3.84 8.69
CA ILE A 169 -9.71 -3.84 10.15
C ILE A 169 -8.36 -3.24 10.51
N GLU A 170 -8.38 -2.16 11.27
CA GLU A 170 -7.21 -1.61 11.93
C GLU A 170 -7.08 -2.21 13.33
N ILE A 171 -5.87 -2.62 13.71
CA ILE A 171 -5.58 -3.23 15.01
C ILE A 171 -4.65 -2.31 15.78
N LEU A 172 -5.08 -1.92 16.96
CA LEU A 172 -4.29 -1.18 17.93
C LEU A 172 -3.87 -2.13 19.06
N GLY A 173 -2.59 -2.19 19.38
CA GLY A 173 -2.02 -3.20 20.29
C GLY A 173 -1.67 -4.51 19.55
N GLY A 174 -1.47 -5.59 20.31
CA GLY A 174 -1.11 -6.90 19.76
C GLY A 174 0.26 -6.96 19.08
N THR A 175 1.14 -5.99 19.35
CA THR A 175 2.46 -5.85 18.72
C THR A 175 3.59 -6.21 19.67
N SER A 176 3.31 -7.02 20.69
CA SER A 176 4.31 -7.55 21.64
C SER A 176 5.16 -6.47 22.32
N GLY A 177 4.54 -5.34 22.65
CA GLY A 177 5.20 -4.19 23.28
C GLY A 177 6.02 -3.30 22.36
N VAL A 178 6.08 -3.58 21.05
CA VAL A 178 6.64 -2.66 20.06
C VAL A 178 5.57 -1.63 19.69
N ASN A 179 5.93 -0.35 19.64
CA ASN A 179 5.00 0.68 19.18
C ASN A 179 4.62 0.43 17.72
N GLY A 180 3.33 0.35 17.46
CA GLY A 180 2.81 0.06 16.12
C GLY A 180 1.36 -0.38 16.17
N GLY A 181 0.92 -1.04 15.15
CA GLY A 181 -0.42 -1.60 15.03
C GLY A 181 -0.43 -2.75 14.03
N GLY A 182 -1.59 -3.33 13.83
CA GLY A 182 -1.82 -4.35 12.83
C GLY A 182 -2.96 -3.97 11.90
N PHE A 183 -3.16 -4.78 10.90
CA PHE A 183 -4.28 -4.66 9.98
C PHE A 183 -4.72 -6.03 9.46
N ILE A 184 -6.00 -6.13 9.14
CA ILE A 184 -6.55 -7.25 8.38
C ILE A 184 -7.48 -6.67 7.32
N TYR A 185 -7.37 -7.16 6.09
CA TYR A 185 -8.38 -6.89 5.07
C TYR A 185 -8.64 -8.11 4.20
N THR A 186 -9.85 -8.16 3.66
CA THR A 186 -10.32 -9.31 2.88
C THR A 186 -10.13 -9.07 1.38
N ASN A 187 -9.65 -10.10 0.68
CA ASN A 187 -9.69 -10.23 -0.77
C ASN A 187 -10.73 -11.29 -1.17
N LEU A 188 -10.83 -11.65 -2.44
CA LEU A 188 -11.81 -12.63 -2.91
C LEU A 188 -11.61 -14.01 -2.25
N ASP A 189 -10.37 -14.50 -2.29
CA ASP A 189 -9.97 -15.84 -1.84
C ASP A 189 -8.77 -15.83 -0.89
N THR A 190 -8.42 -14.65 -0.38
CA THR A 190 -7.37 -14.47 0.62
C THR A 190 -7.75 -13.42 1.65
N ILE A 191 -7.10 -13.48 2.79
CA ILE A 191 -7.03 -12.37 3.74
C ILE A 191 -5.59 -11.89 3.85
N ALA A 192 -5.41 -10.59 3.96
CA ALA A 192 -4.12 -10.00 4.26
C ALA A 192 -4.09 -9.62 5.74
N LEU A 193 -3.06 -10.07 6.44
CA LEU A 193 -2.78 -9.76 7.83
C LEU A 193 -1.39 -9.17 7.93
N GLY A 194 -1.22 -8.09 8.65
CA GLY A 194 0.09 -7.49 8.82
C GLY A 194 0.24 -6.64 10.07
N VAL A 195 1.49 -6.24 10.32
CA VAL A 195 1.86 -5.31 11.37
C VAL A 195 2.70 -4.18 10.80
N VAL A 196 2.56 -3.00 11.40
CA VAL A 196 3.37 -1.81 11.11
C VAL A 196 4.04 -1.39 12.43
N LEU A 197 5.36 -1.41 12.46
CA LEU A 197 6.15 -1.32 13.67
C LEU A 197 7.13 -0.14 13.61
N LYS A 198 7.28 0.62 14.68
CA LYS A 198 8.30 1.66 14.81
C LYS A 198 9.69 1.03 14.89
N LEU A 199 10.59 1.34 13.93
CA LEU A 199 11.92 0.74 13.81
C LEU A 199 12.78 0.83 15.08
N PRO A 200 12.93 1.98 15.76
CA PRO A 200 13.77 2.06 16.94
C PRO A 200 13.31 1.15 18.07
N LYS A 201 12.01 0.98 18.24
CA LYS A 201 11.43 0.11 19.26
C LYS A 201 11.58 -1.36 18.91
N LEU A 202 11.42 -1.71 17.65
CA LEU A 202 11.64 -3.06 17.15
C LEU A 202 13.10 -3.50 17.40
N SER A 203 14.07 -2.67 17.05
CA SER A 203 15.49 -2.92 17.29
C SER A 203 15.82 -3.07 18.76
N ALA A 204 15.26 -2.22 19.62
CA ALA A 204 15.49 -2.27 21.08
C ALA A 204 14.96 -3.55 21.72
N GLN A 205 13.88 -4.11 21.23
CA GLN A 205 13.27 -5.34 21.76
C GLN A 205 13.86 -6.62 21.19
N LYS A 206 14.72 -6.53 20.17
CA LYS A 206 15.38 -7.68 19.51
C LYS A 206 14.40 -8.76 19.03
N LYS A 207 13.14 -8.38 18.74
CA LYS A 207 12.13 -9.26 18.15
C LYS A 207 12.15 -9.16 16.64
N ARG A 208 11.92 -10.26 15.97
CA ARG A 208 11.74 -10.28 14.52
C ARG A 208 10.28 -9.97 14.19
N PRO A 209 9.99 -9.23 13.09
CA PRO A 209 8.63 -8.91 12.70
C PRO A 209 7.74 -10.13 12.49
N GLU A 210 8.32 -11.23 11.99
CA GLU A 210 7.60 -12.50 11.76
C GLU A 210 7.13 -13.13 13.07
N GLU A 211 7.88 -12.97 14.15
CA GLU A 211 7.49 -13.44 15.50
C GLU A 211 6.27 -12.65 15.99
N ILE A 212 6.24 -11.33 15.74
CA ILE A 212 5.13 -10.46 16.13
C ILE A 212 3.85 -10.82 15.36
N ILE A 213 3.93 -11.08 14.05
CA ILE A 213 2.77 -11.56 13.28
C ILE A 213 2.31 -12.92 13.79
N ALA A 214 3.25 -13.83 14.12
CA ALA A 214 2.91 -15.15 14.65
C ALA A 214 2.22 -15.06 16.02
N GLU A 215 2.63 -14.12 16.86
CA GLU A 215 1.96 -13.83 18.16
C GLU A 215 0.56 -13.24 17.92
N LEU A 216 0.42 -12.27 17.01
CA LEU A 216 -0.87 -11.68 16.65
C LEU A 216 -1.87 -12.74 16.13
N LYS A 217 -1.41 -13.70 15.33
CA LYS A 217 -2.26 -14.81 14.81
C LYS A 217 -2.74 -15.77 15.92
N ARG A 218 -2.08 -15.80 17.07
CA ARG A 218 -2.47 -16.64 18.21
C ARG A 218 -3.35 -15.91 19.22
N HIS A 219 -3.59 -14.62 19.02
CA HIS A 219 -4.46 -13.85 19.90
C HIS A 219 -5.86 -14.49 19.93
N PRO A 220 -6.45 -14.73 21.14
CA PRO A 220 -7.74 -15.39 21.30
C PRO A 220 -8.91 -14.62 20.68
#